data_1085827f2cbafec3a0cb7c8e9d973e85
#
_entry.id   1085827f2cbafec3a0cb7c8e9d973e85
#
_cell.length_a   1.000
_cell.length_b   1.000
_cell.length_c   1.000
_cell.angle_alpha   90.00
_cell.angle_beta   90.00
_cell.angle_gamma   90.00
#
_symmetry.space_group_name_H-M   'P 1'
#
loop_
_entity.id
_entity.type
_entity.pdbx_description
1 polymer ?
#
loop_
_entity_poly.entity_id
_entity_poly.type
_entity_poly.pdbx_seq_one_letter_code
_entity_poly.pdbx_strand_id
1 'polypeptide(L)'
;MKRAIEKVTKKRRRTWFLTVLMAVVSVVSPAAKAAEPEIQTPHACVMEVSTGEVLYEKKADEQLHPASVTKVMTILLIFEALDAGKLKLDEEVTTSAHAKSMGGSQVFLEVGEKQTVETLLKCIIIASGNDAAVAMAEHIAGSEETFVEMMNKRAEELGMEQTHFVDCCGLTESKEQHYTSARDVALMSRELLRKYPNCVEYSDIWMEDIMHVTAKGSSPFTLTNTNKLLRSYDGCDGLKTGSTSYAKYCLSATARRDGIRIISVVMTAPDSKTRFAEAGKLLNYGFSRCSIYYDGEMPKLSPVPVKGSIQTEVRVRYPDEFSYLSTTGEDFSQITRKAQFSGEIMAPLEEGEEVGSLVYKIGEREIGRMPIVTAEEVEKAGYLDWVNAAWGAWMV
;
A
#
# COMPACT_ATOMS: atom_id res chain seq x y z
N MET A 1 -45.16 -24.14 79.45
CA MET A 1 -46.62 -24.03 79.55
C MET A 1 -47.05 -22.66 79.03
N LYS A 2 -47.94 -22.64 78.03
CA LYS A 2 -48.79 -21.53 77.53
C LYS A 2 -48.17 -20.24 77.04
N ARG A 3 -48.02 -20.07 75.68
CA ARG A 3 -48.93 -19.30 74.79
C ARG A 3 -49.12 -17.83 75.15
N ALA A 4 -48.55 -16.98 74.37
CA ALA A 4 -49.05 -15.68 74.08
C ALA A 4 -48.81 -15.32 72.58
N ILE A 5 -49.88 -14.86 71.96
CA ILE A 5 -50.06 -14.58 70.57
C ILE A 5 -49.62 -13.14 70.30
N GLU A 6 -48.75 -12.92 69.38
CA GLU A 6 -48.23 -11.64 69.05
C GLU A 6 -48.80 -11.13 67.70
N LYS A 7 -49.32 -9.90 67.75
CA LYS A 7 -49.86 -9.18 66.61
C LYS A 7 -48.70 -8.62 65.74
N VAL A 8 -48.69 -9.05 64.51
CA VAL A 8 -47.77 -8.59 63.49
C VAL A 8 -48.21 -7.22 62.96
N THR A 9 -47.40 -6.21 63.17
CA THR A 9 -47.49 -4.92 62.47
C THR A 9 -46.60 -4.91 61.31
N LYS A 10 -47.12 -4.88 60.08
CA LYS A 10 -46.38 -4.70 58.82
C LYS A 10 -45.80 -3.30 58.75
N LYS A 11 -44.54 -3.17 58.96
CA LYS A 11 -43.74 -1.95 58.60
C LYS A 11 -43.17 -2.15 57.24
N ARG A 12 -43.72 -1.50 56.19
CA ARG A 12 -43.20 -1.43 54.82
C ARG A 12 -41.88 -0.72 54.91
N ARG A 13 -40.76 -1.46 54.75
CA ARG A 13 -39.45 -0.90 54.40
C ARG A 13 -39.42 -0.64 52.89
N ARG A 14 -39.44 0.65 52.49
CA ARG A 14 -39.10 1.10 51.15
C ARG A 14 -37.58 0.96 51.04
N THR A 15 -37.16 -0.06 50.32
CA THR A 15 -35.73 -0.18 49.88
C THR A 15 -35.54 0.76 48.72
N TRP A 16 -34.78 1.80 48.94
CA TRP A 16 -34.28 2.66 47.86
C TRP A 16 -33.12 1.93 47.20
N PHE A 17 -33.32 1.44 45.98
CA PHE A 17 -32.23 1.05 45.10
C PHE A 17 -31.62 2.33 44.57
N LEU A 18 -30.49 2.75 45.11
CA LEU A 18 -29.57 3.69 44.47
C LEU A 18 -28.88 2.91 43.37
N THR A 19 -29.35 3.07 42.16
CA THR A 19 -28.59 2.66 40.94
C THR A 19 -27.49 3.70 40.76
N VAL A 20 -26.30 3.38 41.21
CA VAL A 20 -25.08 4.14 40.86
C VAL A 20 -24.78 3.82 39.41
N LEU A 21 -25.18 4.71 38.53
CA LEU A 21 -24.77 4.72 37.15
C LEU A 21 -23.27 5.12 37.12
N MET A 22 -22.37 4.13 37.13
CA MET A 22 -20.96 4.35 36.87
C MET A 22 -20.82 4.74 35.39
N ALA A 23 -20.81 6.03 35.09
CA ALA A 23 -20.34 6.52 33.83
C ALA A 23 -18.83 6.17 33.71
N VAL A 24 -18.51 5.14 32.96
CA VAL A 24 -17.15 4.87 32.54
C VAL A 24 -16.79 6.00 31.59
N VAL A 25 -16.24 7.07 32.13
CA VAL A 25 -15.54 8.08 31.32
C VAL A 25 -14.28 7.39 30.85
N SER A 26 -14.33 6.82 29.65
CA SER A 26 -13.12 6.42 28.94
C SER A 26 -12.33 7.71 28.69
N VAL A 27 -11.37 8.01 29.57
CA VAL A 27 -10.37 9.03 29.31
C VAL A 27 -9.55 8.51 28.14
N VAL A 28 -9.92 8.89 26.95
CA VAL A 28 -9.07 8.74 25.76
C VAL A 28 -7.89 9.68 26.02
N SER A 29 -6.84 9.14 26.63
CA SER A 29 -5.57 9.85 26.69
C SER A 29 -5.15 10.12 25.24
N PRO A 30 -4.76 11.35 24.88
CA PRO A 30 -4.18 11.60 23.58
C PRO A 30 -3.02 10.61 23.41
N ALA A 31 -3.03 9.85 22.32
CA ALA A 31 -1.98 8.88 22.04
C ALA A 31 -0.64 9.62 22.14
N ALA A 32 0.16 9.26 23.12
CA ALA A 32 1.47 9.87 23.30
C ALA A 32 2.25 9.65 22.01
N LYS A 33 2.64 10.74 21.35
CA LYS A 33 3.42 10.69 20.11
C LYS A 33 4.63 9.82 20.38
N ALA A 34 4.72 8.67 19.69
CA ALA A 34 5.83 7.74 19.89
C ALA A 34 7.15 8.50 19.71
N ALA A 35 8.08 8.32 20.65
CA ALA A 35 9.40 8.93 20.56
C ALA A 35 10.10 8.44 19.28
N GLU A 36 10.83 9.32 18.62
CA GLU A 36 11.62 8.95 17.46
C GLU A 36 12.62 7.84 17.80
N PRO A 37 12.74 6.80 16.96
CA PRO A 37 13.62 5.69 17.25
C PRO A 37 15.09 6.11 17.12
N GLU A 38 15.89 5.85 18.15
CA GLU A 38 17.34 5.93 18.02
C GLU A 38 17.86 4.76 17.17
N ILE A 39 18.54 5.06 16.08
CA ILE A 39 19.18 4.11 15.16
C ILE A 39 20.64 4.48 14.93
N GLN A 40 21.50 3.47 14.78
CA GLN A 40 22.92 3.63 14.44
C GLN A 40 23.09 3.90 12.95
N THR A 41 22.27 3.26 12.10
CA THR A 41 22.28 3.47 10.65
C THR A 41 22.20 4.96 10.33
N PRO A 42 23.14 5.49 9.54
CA PRO A 42 23.23 6.93 9.33
C PRO A 42 22.16 7.49 8.39
N HIS A 43 21.60 6.66 7.50
CA HIS A 43 20.64 7.11 6.46
C HIS A 43 19.41 6.24 6.49
N ALA A 44 18.24 6.86 6.63
CA ALA A 44 16.98 6.14 6.69
C ALA A 44 15.82 7.02 6.23
N CYS A 45 14.77 6.36 5.69
CA CYS A 45 13.49 6.96 5.37
C CYS A 45 12.36 5.97 5.69
N VAL A 46 11.29 6.44 6.34
CA VAL A 46 10.07 5.66 6.56
C VAL A 46 8.91 6.38 5.88
N MET A 47 8.16 5.67 5.07
CA MET A 47 7.08 6.23 4.28
C MET A 47 5.82 5.36 4.38
N GLU A 48 4.65 5.99 4.48
CA GLU A 48 3.37 5.31 4.32
C GLU A 48 3.00 5.23 2.83
N VAL A 49 2.61 4.05 2.36
CA VAL A 49 2.51 3.78 0.92
C VAL A 49 1.35 4.50 0.24
N SER A 50 0.18 4.54 0.87
CA SER A 50 -1.02 5.09 0.23
C SER A 50 -0.95 6.62 0.11
N THR A 51 -0.54 7.30 1.16
CA THR A 51 -0.43 8.76 1.20
C THR A 51 0.88 9.28 0.61
N GLY A 52 1.97 8.51 0.72
CA GLY A 52 3.33 8.95 0.41
C GLY A 52 3.93 9.83 1.51
N GLU A 53 3.29 9.91 2.68
CA GLU A 53 3.79 10.71 3.80
C GLU A 53 5.06 10.11 4.38
N VAL A 54 6.06 10.96 4.58
CA VAL A 54 7.32 10.60 5.23
C VAL A 54 7.13 10.69 6.74
N LEU A 55 7.19 9.55 7.41
CA LEU A 55 6.94 9.43 8.86
C LEU A 55 8.20 9.60 9.70
N TYR A 56 9.37 9.29 9.12
CA TYR A 56 10.68 9.42 9.72
C TYR A 56 11.74 9.59 8.63
N GLU A 57 12.73 10.43 8.90
CA GLU A 57 13.88 10.59 8.04
C GLU A 57 15.15 10.86 8.83
N LYS A 58 16.27 10.36 8.35
CA LYS A 58 17.61 10.64 8.87
C LYS A 58 18.55 10.72 7.67
N LYS A 59 19.06 11.93 7.38
CA LYS A 59 19.92 12.20 6.23
C LYS A 59 19.41 11.51 4.94
N ALA A 60 18.09 11.64 4.72
CA ALA A 60 17.37 10.83 3.71
C ALA A 60 17.74 11.20 2.27
N ASP A 61 18.28 12.41 2.04
CA ASP A 61 18.61 12.96 0.72
C ASP A 61 20.14 12.94 0.41
N GLU A 62 20.96 12.34 1.29
CA GLU A 62 22.39 12.16 0.97
C GLU A 62 22.56 11.10 -0.13
N GLN A 63 23.43 11.41 -1.13
CA GLN A 63 23.77 10.48 -2.20
C GLN A 63 24.65 9.34 -1.69
N LEU A 64 24.22 8.12 -1.94
CA LEU A 64 24.80 6.88 -1.42
C LEU A 64 24.88 5.82 -2.52
N HIS A 65 25.79 4.86 -2.36
CA HIS A 65 25.75 3.65 -3.18
C HIS A 65 24.52 2.80 -2.86
N PRO A 66 23.67 2.47 -3.84
CA PRO A 66 22.49 1.65 -3.62
C PRO A 66 22.78 0.15 -3.45
N ALA A 67 23.90 -0.36 -4.00
CA ALA A 67 24.08 -1.79 -4.21
C ALA A 67 22.84 -2.41 -4.89
N SER A 68 22.52 -3.66 -4.60
CA SER A 68 21.37 -4.35 -5.21
C SER A 68 19.98 -3.78 -4.87
N VAL A 69 19.87 -2.69 -4.06
CA VAL A 69 18.60 -1.97 -3.92
C VAL A 69 18.22 -1.28 -5.25
N THR A 70 19.19 -1.00 -6.12
CA THR A 70 19.00 -0.61 -7.54
C THR A 70 17.94 -1.45 -8.24
N LYS A 71 17.90 -2.76 -7.96
CA LYS A 71 16.97 -3.69 -8.59
C LYS A 71 15.49 -3.41 -8.30
N VAL A 72 15.17 -2.55 -7.33
CA VAL A 72 13.79 -2.09 -7.14
C VAL A 72 13.30 -1.35 -8.39
N MET A 73 14.16 -0.50 -9.00
CA MET A 73 13.86 0.15 -10.27
C MET A 73 13.76 -0.86 -11.43
N THR A 74 14.68 -1.82 -11.49
CA THR A 74 14.64 -2.90 -12.49
C THR A 74 13.34 -3.69 -12.40
N ILE A 75 12.91 -4.07 -11.18
CA ILE A 75 11.64 -4.77 -10.93
C ILE A 75 10.46 -3.88 -11.34
N LEU A 76 10.47 -2.60 -11.01
CA LEU A 76 9.43 -1.66 -11.40
C LEU A 76 9.25 -1.62 -12.92
N LEU A 77 10.33 -1.48 -13.68
CA LEU A 77 10.27 -1.46 -15.16
C LEU A 77 9.83 -2.79 -15.76
N ILE A 78 10.15 -3.93 -15.13
CA ILE A 78 9.63 -5.24 -15.54
C ILE A 78 8.10 -5.28 -15.35
N PHE A 79 7.58 -4.84 -14.21
CA PHE A 79 6.13 -4.78 -13.96
C PHE A 79 5.44 -3.78 -14.89
N GLU A 80 6.06 -2.65 -15.21
CA GLU A 80 5.54 -1.68 -16.19
C GLU A 80 5.46 -2.28 -17.60
N ALA A 81 6.45 -3.09 -17.99
CA ALA A 81 6.45 -3.79 -19.29
C ALA A 81 5.35 -4.88 -19.34
N LEU A 82 5.13 -5.60 -18.24
CA LEU A 82 4.04 -6.59 -18.11
C LEU A 82 2.67 -5.92 -18.22
N ASP A 83 2.44 -4.83 -17.49
CA ASP A 83 1.20 -4.08 -17.47
C ASP A 83 0.88 -3.47 -18.84
N ALA A 84 1.90 -2.96 -19.54
CA ALA A 84 1.78 -2.45 -20.89
C ALA A 84 1.57 -3.54 -21.97
N GLY A 85 1.55 -4.82 -21.60
CA GLY A 85 1.43 -5.95 -22.51
C GLY A 85 2.63 -6.15 -23.46
N LYS A 86 3.77 -5.50 -23.16
CA LYS A 86 5.03 -5.64 -23.91
C LYS A 86 5.81 -6.89 -23.53
N LEU A 87 5.46 -7.48 -22.39
CA LEU A 87 6.10 -8.64 -21.80
C LEU A 87 5.03 -9.60 -21.26
N LYS A 88 5.28 -10.90 -21.28
CA LYS A 88 4.41 -11.91 -20.68
C LYS A 88 5.20 -12.76 -19.70
N LEU A 89 4.57 -13.21 -18.61
CA LEU A 89 5.23 -14.01 -17.57
C LEU A 89 5.79 -15.34 -18.08
N ASP A 90 5.12 -15.96 -19.05
CA ASP A 90 5.50 -17.24 -19.68
C ASP A 90 6.44 -17.09 -20.88
N GLU A 91 6.79 -15.86 -21.27
CA GLU A 91 7.71 -15.58 -22.36
C GLU A 91 9.13 -16.02 -22.02
N GLU A 92 9.82 -16.66 -22.98
CA GLU A 92 11.20 -17.12 -22.83
C GLU A 92 12.21 -16.01 -23.09
N VAL A 93 13.12 -15.82 -22.16
CA VAL A 93 14.28 -14.92 -22.24
C VAL A 93 15.54 -15.74 -22.41
N THR A 94 16.35 -15.41 -23.41
CA THR A 94 17.64 -16.09 -23.67
C THR A 94 18.78 -15.34 -23.00
N THR A 95 19.55 -16.03 -22.19
CA THR A 95 20.73 -15.47 -21.49
C THR A 95 21.84 -15.16 -22.47
N SER A 96 22.30 -13.92 -22.50
CA SER A 96 23.42 -13.46 -23.30
C SER A 96 24.78 -13.80 -22.67
N ALA A 97 25.88 -13.59 -23.45
CA ALA A 97 27.22 -13.70 -22.91
C ALA A 97 27.53 -12.60 -21.88
N HIS A 98 26.93 -11.42 -22.04
CA HIS A 98 27.07 -10.31 -21.09
C HIS A 98 26.35 -10.63 -19.77
N ALA A 99 25.07 -11.03 -19.80
CA ALA A 99 24.34 -11.44 -18.62
C ALA A 99 25.06 -12.56 -17.84
N LYS A 100 25.56 -13.59 -18.55
CA LYS A 100 26.37 -14.67 -17.95
C LYS A 100 27.66 -14.17 -17.29
N SER A 101 28.27 -13.12 -17.80
CA SER A 101 29.55 -12.60 -17.28
C SER A 101 29.44 -11.80 -15.99
N MET A 102 28.21 -11.51 -15.54
CA MET A 102 27.98 -10.69 -14.37
C MET A 102 28.56 -11.32 -13.10
N GLY A 103 29.19 -10.46 -12.28
CA GLY A 103 29.71 -10.82 -10.98
C GLY A 103 28.71 -10.64 -9.83
N GLY A 104 29.16 -10.80 -8.60
CA GLY A 104 28.36 -10.60 -7.39
C GLY A 104 27.31 -11.68 -7.15
N SER A 105 26.08 -11.30 -6.78
CA SER A 105 24.99 -12.26 -6.60
C SER A 105 24.52 -12.80 -7.94
N GLN A 106 24.47 -14.11 -8.10
CA GLN A 106 24.14 -14.78 -9.36
C GLN A 106 23.23 -15.98 -9.09
N VAL A 107 22.45 -16.34 -10.08
CA VAL A 107 21.76 -17.63 -10.14
C VAL A 107 22.44 -18.59 -11.13
N PHE A 108 23.60 -18.18 -11.68
CA PHE A 108 24.49 -18.98 -12.53
C PHE A 108 23.87 -19.39 -13.87
N LEU A 109 23.18 -18.47 -14.52
CA LEU A 109 22.66 -18.68 -15.87
C LEU A 109 23.79 -18.99 -16.86
N GLU A 110 23.56 -19.90 -17.80
CA GLU A 110 24.50 -20.23 -18.88
C GLU A 110 24.15 -19.49 -20.18
N VAL A 111 25.17 -19.20 -21.01
CA VAL A 111 24.93 -18.57 -22.33
C VAL A 111 24.02 -19.44 -23.19
N GLY A 112 22.95 -18.83 -23.69
CA GLY A 112 21.93 -19.51 -24.50
C GLY A 112 20.90 -20.26 -23.68
N GLU A 113 21.01 -20.28 -22.35
CA GLU A 113 19.98 -20.81 -21.46
C GLU A 113 18.73 -19.95 -21.58
N LYS A 114 17.56 -20.61 -21.60
CA LYS A 114 16.25 -19.96 -21.65
C LYS A 114 15.53 -20.15 -20.33
N GLN A 115 15.03 -19.04 -19.80
CA GLN A 115 14.17 -19.03 -18.62
C GLN A 115 12.94 -18.17 -18.92
N THR A 116 11.84 -18.43 -18.26
CA THR A 116 10.66 -17.55 -18.37
C THR A 116 10.89 -16.22 -17.66
N VAL A 117 10.20 -15.18 -18.10
CA VAL A 117 10.16 -13.87 -17.42
C VAL A 117 9.84 -14.02 -15.93
N GLU A 118 8.84 -14.85 -15.60
CA GLU A 118 8.49 -15.13 -14.21
C GLU A 118 9.65 -15.73 -13.42
N THR A 119 10.34 -16.72 -13.98
CA THR A 119 11.52 -17.34 -13.34
C THR A 119 12.63 -16.32 -13.10
N LEU A 120 12.94 -15.48 -14.13
CA LEU A 120 13.98 -14.45 -13.97
C LEU A 120 13.57 -13.37 -12.96
N LEU A 121 12.28 -12.98 -12.92
CA LEU A 121 11.75 -12.06 -11.91
C LEU A 121 11.95 -12.61 -10.50
N LYS A 122 11.66 -13.90 -10.27
CA LYS A 122 11.95 -14.61 -9.00
C LYS A 122 13.44 -14.61 -8.70
N CYS A 123 14.30 -14.89 -9.67
CA CYS A 123 15.76 -14.83 -9.51
C CYS A 123 16.25 -13.45 -9.05
N ILE A 124 15.69 -12.37 -9.61
CA ILE A 124 16.04 -10.98 -9.27
C ILE A 124 15.57 -10.62 -7.85
N ILE A 125 14.34 -10.95 -7.52
CA ILE A 125 13.70 -10.56 -6.25
C ILE A 125 14.26 -11.39 -5.10
N ILE A 126 14.24 -12.71 -5.21
CA ILE A 126 14.56 -13.64 -4.14
C ILE A 126 16.08 -13.74 -3.91
N ALA A 127 16.81 -14.14 -4.94
CA ALA A 127 18.26 -14.37 -4.86
C ALA A 127 19.11 -13.17 -5.23
N SER A 128 18.49 -12.08 -5.70
CA SER A 128 19.23 -10.88 -6.14
C SER A 128 20.14 -11.10 -7.34
N GLY A 129 19.80 -12.05 -8.26
CA GLY A 129 20.61 -12.42 -9.41
C GLY A 129 20.93 -11.24 -10.32
N ASN A 130 22.24 -10.94 -10.49
CA ASN A 130 22.70 -9.90 -11.39
C ASN A 130 22.59 -10.35 -12.86
N ASP A 131 22.93 -11.61 -13.11
CA ASP A 131 22.77 -12.28 -14.40
C ASP A 131 21.31 -12.25 -14.89
N ALA A 132 20.36 -12.55 -14.01
CA ALA A 132 18.94 -12.46 -14.30
C ALA A 132 18.48 -11.01 -14.56
N ALA A 133 19.01 -10.03 -13.81
CA ALA A 133 18.67 -8.62 -13.99
C ALA A 133 19.13 -8.11 -15.37
N VAL A 134 20.36 -8.41 -15.76
CA VAL A 134 20.90 -8.03 -17.06
C VAL A 134 20.18 -8.75 -18.20
N ALA A 135 19.89 -10.06 -18.07
CA ALA A 135 19.11 -10.79 -19.07
C ALA A 135 17.73 -10.16 -19.32
N MET A 136 17.04 -9.74 -18.25
CA MET A 136 15.77 -9.03 -18.36
C MET A 136 15.92 -7.63 -18.97
N ALA A 137 16.95 -6.89 -18.58
CA ALA A 137 17.21 -5.56 -19.12
C ALA A 137 17.45 -5.60 -20.63
N GLU A 138 18.32 -6.52 -21.10
CA GLU A 138 18.59 -6.74 -22.51
C GLU A 138 17.34 -7.19 -23.28
N HIS A 139 16.51 -8.06 -22.68
CA HIS A 139 15.30 -8.55 -23.32
C HIS A 139 14.25 -7.43 -23.51
N ILE A 140 14.09 -6.54 -22.51
CA ILE A 140 13.11 -5.45 -22.55
C ILE A 140 13.55 -4.31 -23.48
N ALA A 141 14.82 -3.93 -23.42
CA ALA A 141 15.34 -2.71 -24.06
C ALA A 141 16.32 -2.97 -25.20
N GLY A 142 16.72 -4.22 -25.46
CA GLY A 142 17.71 -4.59 -26.47
C GLY A 142 19.14 -4.52 -25.97
N SER A 143 19.46 -3.69 -24.96
CA SER A 143 20.74 -3.66 -24.26
C SER A 143 20.57 -3.17 -22.83
N GLU A 144 21.56 -3.45 -21.94
CA GLU A 144 21.56 -2.92 -20.57
C GLU A 144 21.66 -1.39 -20.57
N GLU A 145 22.46 -0.79 -21.46
CA GLU A 145 22.61 0.67 -21.58
C GLU A 145 21.27 1.35 -21.86
N THR A 146 20.50 0.85 -22.83
CA THR A 146 19.17 1.39 -23.14
C THR A 146 18.20 1.21 -21.98
N PHE A 147 18.29 0.09 -21.26
CA PHE A 147 17.48 -0.13 -20.06
C PHE A 147 17.84 0.85 -18.94
N VAL A 148 19.12 1.15 -18.76
CA VAL A 148 19.60 2.16 -17.80
C VAL A 148 19.10 3.56 -18.15
N GLU A 149 19.03 3.92 -19.44
CA GLU A 149 18.37 5.16 -19.86
C GLU A 149 16.89 5.20 -19.45
N MET A 150 16.18 4.08 -19.59
CA MET A 150 14.79 3.97 -19.09
C MET A 150 14.72 4.12 -17.57
N MET A 151 15.65 3.51 -16.80
CA MET A 151 15.73 3.64 -15.36
C MET A 151 15.91 5.10 -14.93
N ASN A 152 16.84 5.82 -15.56
CA ASN A 152 17.10 7.23 -15.24
C ASN A 152 15.91 8.13 -15.59
N LYS A 153 15.31 7.93 -16.76
CA LYS A 153 14.08 8.61 -17.13
C LYS A 153 12.96 8.39 -16.11
N ARG A 154 12.82 7.14 -15.67
CA ARG A 154 11.78 6.81 -14.67
C ARG A 154 12.07 7.40 -13.30
N ALA A 155 13.34 7.50 -12.92
CA ALA A 155 13.77 8.20 -11.72
C ALA A 155 13.38 9.69 -11.76
N GLU A 156 13.61 10.38 -12.88
CA GLU A 156 13.17 11.76 -13.09
C GLU A 156 11.64 11.90 -12.95
N GLU A 157 10.86 11.03 -13.59
CA GLU A 157 9.40 11.02 -13.52
C GLU A 157 8.87 10.82 -12.10
N LEU A 158 9.60 10.10 -11.25
CA LEU A 158 9.28 9.86 -9.84
C LEU A 158 9.77 10.98 -8.90
N GLY A 159 10.50 11.97 -9.41
CA GLY A 159 11.11 13.03 -8.61
C GLY A 159 12.28 12.55 -7.75
N MET A 160 13.01 11.52 -8.18
CA MET A 160 14.20 10.97 -7.49
C MET A 160 15.42 11.84 -7.79
N GLU A 161 15.48 13.02 -7.18
CA GLU A 161 16.48 14.05 -7.48
C GLU A 161 17.93 13.68 -7.10
N GLN A 162 18.10 12.70 -6.20
CA GLN A 162 19.38 12.25 -5.70
C GLN A 162 19.75 10.87 -6.27
N THR A 163 19.28 10.55 -7.50
CA THR A 163 19.48 9.22 -8.10
C THR A 163 20.03 9.32 -9.52
N HIS A 164 21.04 8.49 -9.80
CA HIS A 164 21.52 8.22 -11.13
C HIS A 164 22.01 6.76 -11.23
N PHE A 165 21.54 6.05 -12.21
CA PHE A 165 21.88 4.67 -12.50
C PHE A 165 22.86 4.58 -13.68
N VAL A 166 23.82 3.64 -13.61
CA VAL A 166 24.71 3.29 -14.74
C VAL A 166 24.74 1.78 -15.01
N ASP A 167 24.09 0.99 -14.17
CA ASP A 167 23.81 -0.42 -14.39
C ASP A 167 22.44 -0.80 -13.78
N CYS A 168 21.88 -1.95 -14.20
CA CYS A 168 20.55 -2.39 -13.77
C CYS A 168 20.54 -3.20 -12.47
N CYS A 169 21.69 -3.47 -11.86
CA CYS A 169 21.81 -4.40 -10.73
C CYS A 169 22.48 -3.81 -9.48
N GLY A 170 23.13 -2.64 -9.58
CA GLY A 170 23.83 -1.95 -8.51
C GLY A 170 25.21 -2.54 -8.21
N LEU A 171 25.90 -3.00 -9.23
CA LEU A 171 27.24 -3.57 -9.10
C LEU A 171 28.36 -2.53 -9.22
N THR A 172 28.10 -1.41 -9.91
CA THR A 172 29.07 -0.32 -10.08
C THR A 172 29.33 0.38 -8.75
N GLU A 173 30.60 0.42 -8.35
CA GLU A 173 31.04 0.99 -7.07
C GLU A 173 31.51 2.47 -7.15
N SER A 174 31.33 3.16 -8.28
CA SER A 174 31.61 4.59 -8.42
C SER A 174 30.45 5.43 -7.91
N LYS A 175 30.61 6.06 -6.75
CA LYS A 175 29.61 6.95 -6.15
C LYS A 175 29.31 8.19 -7.01
N GLU A 176 30.25 8.61 -7.82
CA GLU A 176 30.09 9.75 -8.71
C GLU A 176 29.20 9.43 -9.92
N GLN A 177 29.00 8.14 -10.19
CA GLN A 177 28.26 7.67 -11.37
C GLN A 177 26.98 6.92 -11.00
N HIS A 178 27.00 6.05 -9.96
CA HIS A 178 25.88 5.22 -9.55
C HIS A 178 25.50 5.52 -8.10
N TYR A 179 24.45 6.30 -7.91
CA TYR A 179 24.01 6.74 -6.58
C TYR A 179 22.49 6.84 -6.48
N THR A 180 22.03 6.85 -5.25
CA THR A 180 20.64 7.11 -4.86
C THR A 180 20.60 7.66 -3.44
N SER A 181 19.41 7.97 -2.93
CA SER A 181 19.19 8.38 -1.55
C SER A 181 18.16 7.45 -0.84
N ALA A 182 18.10 7.51 0.48
CA ALA A 182 17.09 6.72 1.21
C ALA A 182 15.66 7.15 0.88
N ARG A 183 15.44 8.44 0.62
CA ARG A 183 14.14 8.96 0.15
C ARG A 183 13.79 8.44 -1.23
N ASP A 184 14.73 8.50 -2.16
CA ASP A 184 14.48 8.06 -3.55
C ASP A 184 14.21 6.55 -3.62
N VAL A 185 14.91 5.77 -2.78
CA VAL A 185 14.60 4.34 -2.62
C VAL A 185 13.17 4.15 -2.08
N ALA A 186 12.72 4.96 -1.15
CA ALA A 186 11.34 4.90 -0.66
C ALA A 186 10.33 5.28 -1.75
N LEU A 187 10.62 6.29 -2.59
CA LEU A 187 9.78 6.71 -3.71
C LEU A 187 9.60 5.60 -4.75
N MET A 188 10.69 5.00 -5.24
CA MET A 188 10.57 3.90 -6.23
C MET A 188 9.92 2.65 -5.63
N SER A 189 10.17 2.35 -4.33
CA SER A 189 9.52 1.25 -3.64
C SER A 189 8.02 1.49 -3.48
N ARG A 190 7.62 2.72 -3.15
CA ARG A 190 6.21 3.13 -3.08
C ARG A 190 5.51 2.98 -4.42
N GLU A 191 6.13 3.45 -5.50
CA GLU A 191 5.55 3.35 -6.84
C GLU A 191 5.30 1.89 -7.22
N LEU A 192 6.29 1.01 -6.99
CA LEU A 192 6.16 -0.43 -7.22
C LEU A 192 5.02 -1.02 -6.42
N LEU A 193 4.97 -0.79 -5.11
CA LEU A 193 3.97 -1.36 -4.21
C LEU A 193 2.56 -0.82 -4.45
N ARG A 194 2.44 0.44 -4.90
CA ARG A 194 1.15 1.10 -5.15
C ARG A 194 0.54 0.69 -6.48
N LYS A 195 1.34 0.66 -7.55
CA LYS A 195 0.87 0.29 -8.89
C LYS A 195 0.75 -1.21 -9.07
N TYR A 196 1.68 -1.95 -8.52
CA TYR A 196 1.81 -3.39 -8.71
C TYR A 196 1.83 -4.12 -7.37
N PRO A 197 0.74 -4.09 -6.59
CA PRO A 197 0.70 -4.69 -5.25
C PRO A 197 0.96 -6.20 -5.25
N ASN A 198 0.74 -6.88 -6.39
CA ASN A 198 1.06 -8.29 -6.57
C ASN A 198 2.58 -8.58 -6.59
N CYS A 199 3.46 -7.57 -6.66
CA CYS A 199 4.91 -7.77 -6.54
C CYS A 199 5.30 -8.43 -5.22
N VAL A 200 4.47 -8.27 -4.17
CA VAL A 200 4.73 -8.92 -2.88
C VAL A 200 4.56 -10.44 -2.92
N GLU A 201 3.79 -10.98 -3.86
CA GLU A 201 3.67 -12.43 -4.05
C GLU A 201 5.01 -13.08 -4.39
N TYR A 202 5.90 -12.34 -5.05
CA TYR A 202 7.27 -12.77 -5.35
C TYR A 202 8.24 -12.44 -4.21
N SER A 203 8.11 -11.27 -3.58
CA SER A 203 9.07 -10.82 -2.56
C SER A 203 8.87 -11.50 -1.20
N ASP A 204 7.70 -12.06 -0.93
CA ASP A 204 7.41 -12.85 0.28
C ASP A 204 7.90 -14.32 0.18
N ILE A 205 8.28 -14.79 -1.01
CA ILE A 205 8.83 -16.14 -1.18
C ILE A 205 10.14 -16.26 -0.43
N TRP A 206 10.21 -17.18 0.55
CA TRP A 206 11.44 -17.44 1.30
C TRP A 206 12.43 -18.31 0.53
N MET A 207 11.97 -19.40 -0.05
CA MET A 207 12.79 -20.31 -0.86
C MET A 207 11.93 -20.89 -1.98
N GLU A 208 12.53 -21.04 -3.17
CA GLU A 208 11.89 -21.69 -4.32
C GLU A 208 12.96 -22.33 -5.20
N ASP A 209 12.67 -23.50 -5.77
CA ASP A 209 13.55 -24.17 -6.71
C ASP A 209 13.23 -23.75 -8.14
N ILE A 210 14.26 -23.43 -8.91
CA ILE A 210 14.18 -23.23 -10.36
C ILE A 210 14.94 -24.37 -11.05
N MET A 211 14.67 -24.58 -12.33
CA MET A 211 15.38 -25.56 -13.14
C MET A 211 16.27 -24.86 -14.18
N HIS A 212 17.58 -25.10 -14.08
CA HIS A 212 18.49 -24.81 -15.19
C HIS A 212 18.34 -25.86 -16.27
N VAL A 213 18.09 -25.42 -17.49
CA VAL A 213 18.04 -26.29 -18.67
C VAL A 213 19.11 -25.81 -19.64
N THR A 214 20.21 -26.52 -19.68
CA THR A 214 21.40 -26.18 -20.50
C THR A 214 21.77 -27.32 -21.43
N ALA A 215 22.70 -27.08 -22.33
CA ALA A 215 23.28 -28.14 -23.20
C ALA A 215 23.92 -29.31 -22.39
N LYS A 216 24.24 -29.09 -21.11
CA LYS A 216 24.83 -30.09 -20.21
C LYS A 216 23.77 -30.93 -19.48
N GLY A 217 22.49 -30.61 -19.63
CA GLY A 217 21.37 -31.26 -18.93
C GLY A 217 20.57 -30.30 -18.08
N SER A 218 19.64 -30.88 -17.27
CA SER A 218 18.80 -30.14 -16.35
C SER A 218 19.26 -30.35 -14.92
N SER A 219 19.30 -29.28 -14.12
CA SER A 219 19.62 -29.32 -12.69
C SER A 219 18.79 -28.33 -11.88
N PRO A 220 18.31 -28.69 -10.68
CA PRO A 220 17.62 -27.75 -9.81
C PRO A 220 18.60 -26.75 -9.19
N PHE A 221 18.11 -25.55 -8.93
CA PHE A 221 18.81 -24.51 -8.18
C PHE A 221 17.84 -23.84 -7.21
N THR A 222 18.18 -23.83 -5.92
CA THR A 222 17.33 -23.26 -4.89
C THR A 222 17.61 -21.78 -4.71
N LEU A 223 16.63 -20.95 -5.00
CA LEU A 223 16.61 -19.53 -4.63
C LEU A 223 16.36 -19.40 -3.13
N THR A 224 17.12 -18.56 -2.45
CA THR A 224 16.89 -18.23 -1.03
C THR A 224 16.82 -16.73 -0.86
N ASN A 225 15.76 -16.27 -0.21
CA ASN A 225 15.53 -14.84 -0.05
C ASN A 225 16.57 -14.19 0.86
N THR A 226 17.11 -13.09 0.39
CA THR A 226 18.14 -12.33 1.12
C THR A 226 17.55 -11.46 2.25
N ASN A 227 16.23 -11.24 2.25
CA ASN A 227 15.53 -10.47 3.27
C ASN A 227 15.10 -11.33 4.46
N LYS A 228 15.90 -11.33 5.52
CA LYS A 228 15.63 -12.13 6.72
C LYS A 228 14.44 -11.63 7.55
N LEU A 229 13.94 -10.40 7.32
CA LEU A 229 12.74 -9.89 8.01
C LEU A 229 11.49 -10.71 7.67
N LEU A 230 11.41 -11.34 6.50
CA LEU A 230 10.32 -12.26 6.13
C LEU A 230 10.07 -13.36 7.16
N ARG A 231 11.11 -13.75 7.92
CA ARG A 231 11.05 -14.82 8.93
C ARG A 231 10.99 -14.31 10.36
N SER A 232 11.20 -13.02 10.59
CA SER A 232 11.42 -12.45 11.92
C SER A 232 10.58 -11.23 12.26
N TYR A 233 9.84 -10.69 11.28
CA TYR A 233 9.02 -9.49 11.47
C TYR A 233 7.60 -9.73 10.93
N ASP A 234 6.62 -9.62 11.80
CA ASP A 234 5.22 -9.84 11.48
C ASP A 234 4.71 -8.83 10.45
N GLY A 235 4.05 -9.34 9.39
CA GLY A 235 3.53 -8.56 8.28
C GLY A 235 4.58 -8.11 7.25
N CYS A 236 5.87 -8.47 7.41
CA CYS A 236 6.88 -8.21 6.38
C CYS A 236 6.66 -9.12 5.17
N ASP A 237 6.57 -8.51 3.98
CA ASP A 237 6.34 -9.19 2.70
C ASP A 237 7.30 -8.71 1.58
N GLY A 238 8.38 -8.00 1.93
CA GLY A 238 9.39 -7.53 0.97
C GLY A 238 10.39 -6.56 1.58
N LEU A 239 11.20 -5.85 0.81
CA LEU A 239 11.20 -5.79 -0.65
C LEU A 239 12.56 -6.22 -1.20
N LYS A 240 13.66 -5.47 -0.92
CA LYS A 240 14.97 -5.71 -1.50
C LYS A 240 16.12 -5.36 -0.57
N THR A 241 17.11 -6.25 -0.45
CA THR A 241 18.39 -6.00 0.21
C THR A 241 19.46 -5.57 -0.79
N GLY A 242 20.48 -4.88 -0.30
CA GLY A 242 21.70 -4.59 -1.03
C GLY A 242 22.92 -4.63 -0.11
N SER A 243 24.07 -5.04 -0.61
CA SER A 243 25.34 -4.89 0.09
C SER A 243 26.53 -4.98 -0.86
N THR A 244 27.48 -4.05 -0.68
CA THR A 244 28.84 -4.08 -1.25
C THR A 244 29.81 -3.58 -0.18
N SER A 245 31.09 -3.61 -0.47
CA SER A 245 32.13 -3.05 0.41
C SER A 245 31.90 -1.56 0.69
N TYR A 246 31.40 -0.81 -0.29
CA TYR A 246 31.15 0.64 -0.23
C TYR A 246 29.76 0.96 0.31
N ALA A 247 28.73 0.34 -0.21
CA ALA A 247 27.35 0.56 0.23
C ALA A 247 27.08 0.06 1.66
N LYS A 248 27.96 -0.78 2.21
CA LYS A 248 27.70 -1.51 3.45
C LYS A 248 26.42 -2.33 3.33
N TYR A 249 25.48 -2.19 4.26
CA TYR A 249 24.26 -2.98 4.26
C TYR A 249 23.04 -2.08 4.08
N CYS A 250 22.32 -2.28 2.97
CA CYS A 250 21.14 -1.53 2.59
C CYS A 250 19.91 -2.43 2.56
N LEU A 251 18.74 -1.86 2.82
CA LEU A 251 17.45 -2.57 2.77
C LEU A 251 16.33 -1.57 2.49
N SER A 252 15.52 -1.87 1.50
CA SER A 252 14.15 -1.41 1.43
C SER A 252 13.25 -2.52 1.94
N ALA A 253 12.67 -2.36 3.12
CA ALA A 253 11.70 -3.29 3.70
C ALA A 253 10.29 -2.74 3.55
N THR A 254 9.31 -3.64 3.39
CA THR A 254 7.88 -3.30 3.46
C THR A 254 7.17 -4.28 4.37
N ALA A 255 6.16 -3.78 5.06
CA ALA A 255 5.26 -4.60 5.87
C ALA A 255 3.84 -4.04 5.79
N ARG A 256 2.84 -4.92 5.94
CA ARG A 256 1.42 -4.58 5.98
C ARG A 256 0.77 -5.11 7.24
N ARG A 257 0.03 -4.25 7.96
CA ARG A 257 -0.79 -4.60 9.15
C ARG A 257 -2.07 -3.77 9.13
N ASP A 258 -3.18 -4.40 9.40
CA ASP A 258 -4.48 -3.73 9.57
C ASP A 258 -4.83 -2.73 8.44
N GLY A 259 -4.49 -3.09 7.19
CA GLY A 259 -4.72 -2.23 6.03
C GLY A 259 -3.63 -1.17 5.77
N ILE A 260 -2.75 -0.90 6.71
CA ILE A 260 -1.64 0.06 6.60
C ILE A 260 -0.42 -0.64 6.02
N ARG A 261 0.24 -0.01 5.05
CA ARG A 261 1.51 -0.49 4.48
C ARG A 261 2.61 0.54 4.68
N ILE A 262 3.69 0.12 5.33
CA ILE A 262 4.86 0.96 5.61
C ILE A 262 6.07 0.45 4.83
N ILE A 263 6.83 1.40 4.30
CA ILE A 263 8.18 1.20 3.76
C ILE A 263 9.18 1.71 4.80
N SER A 264 10.22 0.93 5.05
CA SER A 264 11.38 1.31 5.86
C SER A 264 12.65 1.11 5.06
N VAL A 265 13.29 2.21 4.68
CA VAL A 265 14.58 2.20 4.01
C VAL A 265 15.68 2.49 5.01
N VAL A 266 16.68 1.62 5.05
CA VAL A 266 17.95 1.84 5.77
C VAL A 266 19.12 1.65 4.79
N MET A 267 20.07 2.60 4.81
CA MET A 267 21.24 2.56 3.94
C MET A 267 22.51 2.76 4.73
N THR A 268 23.57 2.11 4.31
CA THR A 268 24.91 2.16 4.94
C THR A 268 24.93 1.66 6.40
N ALA A 269 24.06 0.71 6.75
CA ALA A 269 24.12 0.06 8.08
C ALA A 269 25.47 -0.63 8.28
N PRO A 270 26.04 -0.64 9.49
CA PRO A 270 27.39 -1.17 9.72
C PRO A 270 27.50 -2.68 9.49
N ASP A 271 26.44 -3.41 9.71
CA ASP A 271 26.37 -4.85 9.55
C ASP A 271 24.95 -5.36 9.23
N SER A 272 24.85 -6.61 8.83
CA SER A 272 23.57 -7.23 8.45
C SER A 272 22.57 -7.32 9.60
N LYS A 273 23.04 -7.55 10.85
CA LYS A 273 22.16 -7.67 12.03
C LYS A 273 21.53 -6.30 12.35
N THR A 274 22.34 -5.26 12.36
CA THR A 274 21.90 -3.87 12.58
C THR A 274 20.89 -3.46 11.51
N ARG A 275 21.16 -3.73 10.22
CA ARG A 275 20.24 -3.46 9.09
C ARG A 275 18.83 -3.97 9.36
N PHE A 276 18.69 -5.26 9.71
CA PHE A 276 17.38 -5.86 9.93
C PHE A 276 16.73 -5.39 11.24
N ALA A 277 17.49 -5.29 12.31
CA ALA A 277 16.97 -4.84 13.61
C ALA A 277 16.43 -3.41 13.54
N GLU A 278 17.15 -2.51 12.86
CA GLU A 278 16.75 -1.10 12.77
C GLU A 278 15.63 -0.89 11.73
N ALA A 279 15.62 -1.62 10.62
CA ALA A 279 14.47 -1.59 9.71
C ALA A 279 13.19 -2.04 10.42
N GLY A 280 13.24 -3.08 11.26
CA GLY A 280 12.10 -3.50 12.08
C GLY A 280 11.66 -2.46 13.11
N LYS A 281 12.61 -1.77 13.77
CA LYS A 281 12.29 -0.65 14.68
C LYS A 281 11.57 0.49 13.93
N LEU A 282 12.05 0.83 12.74
CA LEU A 282 11.49 1.88 11.90
C LEU A 282 10.10 1.50 11.37
N LEU A 283 9.87 0.24 11.00
CA LEU A 283 8.54 -0.26 10.65
C LEU A 283 7.56 -0.11 11.83
N ASN A 284 7.96 -0.51 13.04
CA ASN A 284 7.15 -0.35 14.24
C ASN A 284 6.83 1.14 14.51
N TYR A 285 7.81 2.01 14.33
CA TYR A 285 7.59 3.45 14.44
C TYR A 285 6.58 3.92 13.39
N GLY A 286 6.74 3.55 12.13
CA GLY A 286 5.80 3.89 11.06
C GLY A 286 4.37 3.47 11.40
N PHE A 287 4.16 2.22 11.83
CA PHE A 287 2.83 1.76 12.25
C PHE A 287 2.28 2.54 13.44
N SER A 288 3.13 2.91 14.41
CA SER A 288 2.69 3.70 15.57
C SER A 288 2.27 5.14 15.24
N ARG A 289 2.65 5.62 14.04
CA ARG A 289 2.29 6.95 13.54
C ARG A 289 1.00 6.96 12.76
N CYS A 290 0.53 5.80 12.35
CA CYS A 290 -0.64 5.63 11.50
C CYS A 290 -1.83 5.13 12.29
N SER A 291 -3.02 5.60 11.93
CA SER A 291 -4.30 5.09 12.42
C SER A 291 -5.34 5.20 11.31
N ILE A 292 -6.28 4.24 11.26
CA ILE A 292 -7.37 4.25 10.26
C ILE A 292 -8.68 4.47 10.98
N TYR A 293 -9.45 5.43 10.47
CA TYR A 293 -10.86 5.59 10.77
C TYR A 293 -11.67 4.77 9.77
N TYR A 294 -12.61 3.99 10.27
CA TYR A 294 -13.63 3.29 9.47
C TYR A 294 -15.00 3.80 9.88
N ASP A 295 -15.82 4.22 8.92
CA ASP A 295 -17.21 4.59 9.18
C ASP A 295 -18.13 3.39 9.00
N GLY A 296 -18.22 2.54 10.02
CA GLY A 296 -19.11 1.37 10.04
C GLY A 296 -20.59 1.70 10.21
N GLU A 297 -20.93 2.96 10.54
CA GLU A 297 -22.32 3.40 10.80
C GLU A 297 -22.62 4.69 10.02
N MET A 298 -22.56 4.64 8.70
CA MET A 298 -22.93 5.78 7.86
C MET A 298 -24.37 6.23 8.10
N PRO A 299 -24.67 7.54 8.02
CA PRO A 299 -26.02 8.05 8.21
C PRO A 299 -27.01 7.42 7.23
N LYS A 300 -28.22 7.06 7.70
CA LYS A 300 -29.28 6.57 6.81
C LYS A 300 -29.66 7.67 5.82
N LEU A 301 -29.72 7.29 4.55
CA LEU A 301 -30.19 8.17 3.48
C LEU A 301 -31.72 8.07 3.37
N SER A 302 -32.37 9.22 3.24
CA SER A 302 -33.77 9.28 2.80
C SER A 302 -33.80 9.38 1.28
N PRO A 303 -34.91 8.94 0.62
CA PRO A 303 -35.10 9.21 -0.79
C PRO A 303 -34.99 10.71 -1.08
N VAL A 304 -34.46 11.06 -2.24
CA VAL A 304 -34.23 12.45 -2.65
C VAL A 304 -35.20 12.86 -3.76
N PRO A 305 -35.69 14.10 -3.76
CA PRO A 305 -36.59 14.58 -4.81
C PRO A 305 -35.95 14.52 -6.20
N VAL A 306 -36.70 14.04 -7.19
CA VAL A 306 -36.30 13.99 -8.59
C VAL A 306 -37.31 14.75 -9.45
N LYS A 307 -36.80 15.52 -10.41
CA LYS A 307 -37.64 16.24 -11.36
C LYS A 307 -37.61 15.60 -12.74
N GLY A 308 -38.66 15.82 -13.53
CA GLY A 308 -38.74 15.31 -14.90
C GLY A 308 -39.16 13.86 -15.03
N SER A 309 -39.61 13.24 -13.94
CA SER A 309 -40.22 11.91 -13.88
C SER A 309 -41.59 11.94 -13.22
N ILE A 310 -42.39 10.88 -13.43
CA ILE A 310 -43.63 10.65 -12.65
C ILE A 310 -43.27 10.23 -11.22
N GLN A 311 -42.17 9.55 -11.06
CA GLN A 311 -41.58 9.27 -9.75
C GLN A 311 -41.06 10.60 -9.15
N THR A 312 -41.51 10.97 -7.97
CA THR A 312 -41.16 12.25 -7.33
C THR A 312 -39.91 12.18 -6.46
N GLU A 313 -39.47 10.98 -6.11
CA GLU A 313 -38.32 10.71 -5.26
C GLU A 313 -37.57 9.47 -5.78
N VAL A 314 -36.23 9.47 -5.66
CA VAL A 314 -35.38 8.31 -5.97
C VAL A 314 -34.66 7.84 -4.72
N ARG A 315 -34.60 6.53 -4.54
CA ARG A 315 -33.80 5.92 -3.46
C ARG A 315 -32.32 6.07 -3.80
N VAL A 316 -31.54 6.34 -2.77
CA VAL A 316 -30.10 6.55 -2.88
C VAL A 316 -29.34 5.67 -1.89
N ARG A 317 -28.08 5.34 -2.19
CA ARG A 317 -27.23 4.48 -1.37
C ARG A 317 -25.79 4.95 -1.41
N TYR A 318 -24.99 4.48 -0.48
CA TYR A 318 -23.54 4.54 -0.57
C TYR A 318 -23.05 3.31 -1.35
N PRO A 319 -22.11 3.46 -2.31
CA PRO A 319 -21.58 2.33 -3.08
C PRO A 319 -20.60 1.48 -2.27
N ASP A 320 -19.87 2.08 -1.34
CA ASP A 320 -18.78 1.48 -0.57
C ASP A 320 -18.79 1.93 0.90
N GLU A 321 -17.82 1.49 1.67
CA GLU A 321 -17.52 1.96 3.02
C GLU A 321 -16.46 3.07 2.98
N PHE A 322 -16.54 4.03 3.90
CA PHE A 322 -15.55 5.09 4.01
C PHE A 322 -14.44 4.72 4.99
N SER A 323 -13.21 4.90 4.56
CA SER A 323 -12.05 4.84 5.45
C SER A 323 -11.12 6.04 5.23
N TYR A 324 -10.45 6.46 6.30
CA TYR A 324 -9.48 7.54 6.27
C TYR A 324 -8.24 7.15 7.08
N LEU A 325 -7.07 7.21 6.44
CA LEU A 325 -5.78 7.00 7.08
C LEU A 325 -5.22 8.32 7.60
N SER A 326 -4.95 8.41 8.89
CA SER A 326 -4.21 9.51 9.51
C SER A 326 -2.77 9.09 9.81
N THR A 327 -1.82 9.95 9.47
CA THR A 327 -0.39 9.84 9.78
C THR A 327 0.06 10.84 10.85
N THR A 328 -0.84 11.74 11.26
CA THR A 328 -0.55 12.86 12.16
C THR A 328 -1.11 12.67 13.57
N GLY A 329 -1.83 11.56 13.82
CA GLY A 329 -2.42 11.24 15.13
C GLY A 329 -3.65 12.09 15.46
N GLU A 330 -4.50 12.29 14.47
CA GLU A 330 -5.75 13.04 14.59
C GLU A 330 -6.75 12.36 15.50
N ASP A 331 -7.54 13.15 16.19
CA ASP A 331 -8.64 12.67 17.02
C ASP A 331 -9.88 12.40 16.15
N PHE A 332 -10.13 11.15 15.85
CA PHE A 332 -11.26 10.72 15.03
C PHE A 332 -12.65 10.98 15.66
N SER A 333 -12.70 11.27 16.97
CA SER A 333 -13.95 11.67 17.63
C SER A 333 -14.47 13.02 17.12
N GLN A 334 -13.61 13.83 16.50
CA GLN A 334 -13.96 15.13 15.93
C GLN A 334 -14.39 15.04 14.45
N ILE A 335 -14.49 13.83 13.89
CA ILE A 335 -14.96 13.65 12.52
C ILE A 335 -16.46 14.02 12.45
N THR A 336 -16.76 14.96 11.57
CA THR A 336 -18.12 15.35 11.21
C THR A 336 -18.46 14.85 9.82
N ARG A 337 -19.73 14.51 9.61
CA ARG A 337 -20.26 13.97 8.36
C ARG A 337 -21.44 14.79 7.89
N LYS A 338 -21.46 15.21 6.63
CA LYS A 338 -22.58 15.97 6.05
C LYS A 338 -22.87 15.52 4.64
N ALA A 339 -24.08 15.03 4.40
CA ALA A 339 -24.55 14.75 3.04
C ALA A 339 -24.76 16.06 2.27
N GLN A 340 -24.30 16.12 1.05
CA GLN A 340 -24.44 17.20 0.10
C GLN A 340 -24.92 16.62 -1.23
N PHE A 341 -26.01 17.12 -1.76
CA PHE A 341 -26.56 16.69 -3.05
C PHE A 341 -26.23 17.71 -4.14
N SER A 342 -26.07 17.23 -5.36
CA SER A 342 -25.70 18.02 -6.53
C SER A 342 -26.92 18.73 -7.08
N GLY A 343 -27.18 19.96 -6.65
CA GLY A 343 -28.22 20.81 -7.24
C GLY A 343 -29.61 20.15 -7.32
N GLU A 344 -30.32 20.37 -8.44
CA GLU A 344 -31.59 19.69 -8.75
C GLU A 344 -31.30 18.34 -9.45
N ILE A 345 -31.80 17.26 -8.86
CA ILE A 345 -31.68 15.93 -9.44
C ILE A 345 -32.78 15.75 -10.49
N MET A 346 -32.40 15.45 -11.72
CA MET A 346 -33.27 15.42 -12.90
C MET A 346 -33.24 14.06 -13.59
N ALA A 347 -34.41 13.54 -13.93
CA ALA A 347 -34.53 12.36 -14.78
C ALA A 347 -34.14 12.65 -16.26
N PRO A 348 -33.62 11.69 -17.04
CA PRO A 348 -33.42 10.30 -16.62
C PRO A 348 -32.21 10.13 -15.74
N LEU A 349 -32.18 9.08 -14.88
CA LEU A 349 -31.07 8.70 -14.03
C LEU A 349 -30.84 7.19 -14.19
N GLU A 350 -29.59 6.80 -14.31
CA GLU A 350 -29.21 5.37 -14.27
C GLU A 350 -29.01 4.88 -12.83
N GLU A 351 -29.17 3.58 -12.57
CA GLU A 351 -28.78 3.00 -11.29
C GLU A 351 -27.24 3.15 -11.10
N GLY A 352 -26.82 3.63 -9.93
CA GLY A 352 -25.41 3.89 -9.62
C GLY A 352 -24.91 5.27 -10.04
N GLU A 353 -25.77 6.14 -10.62
CA GLU A 353 -25.40 7.51 -10.96
C GLU A 353 -25.18 8.36 -9.70
N GLU A 354 -24.08 9.14 -9.68
CA GLU A 354 -23.75 9.99 -8.54
C GLU A 354 -24.66 11.22 -8.48
N VAL A 355 -25.40 11.35 -7.38
CA VAL A 355 -26.33 12.47 -7.15
C VAL A 355 -25.92 13.34 -5.97
N GLY A 356 -24.85 12.98 -5.29
CA GLY A 356 -24.33 13.73 -4.14
C GLY A 356 -23.15 13.04 -3.49
N SER A 357 -22.71 13.56 -2.36
CA SER A 357 -21.64 12.95 -1.56
C SER A 357 -21.83 13.18 -0.06
N LEU A 358 -21.38 12.21 0.74
CA LEU A 358 -21.19 12.38 2.18
C LEU A 358 -19.78 12.91 2.40
N VAL A 359 -19.69 14.17 2.84
CA VAL A 359 -18.41 14.85 3.08
C VAL A 359 -17.97 14.62 4.51
N TYR A 360 -16.75 14.18 4.69
CA TYR A 360 -16.11 13.95 5.99
C TYR A 360 -15.12 15.08 6.29
N LYS A 361 -15.17 15.61 7.51
CA LYS A 361 -14.27 16.67 7.95
C LYS A 361 -13.76 16.41 9.36
N ILE A 362 -12.52 16.89 9.62
CA ILE A 362 -11.99 17.11 10.97
C ILE A 362 -11.84 18.63 11.15
N GLY A 363 -12.66 19.22 12.01
CA GLY A 363 -12.81 20.68 12.07
C GLY A 363 -13.29 21.25 10.74
N GLU A 364 -12.53 22.17 10.15
CA GLU A 364 -12.83 22.74 8.84
C GLU A 364 -12.19 21.99 7.67
N ARG A 365 -11.22 21.11 7.95
CA ARG A 365 -10.49 20.37 6.91
C ARG A 365 -11.30 19.17 6.43
N GLU A 366 -11.54 19.12 5.14
CA GLU A 366 -12.12 17.94 4.49
C GLU A 366 -11.07 16.81 4.42
N ILE A 367 -11.47 15.61 4.87
CA ILE A 367 -10.62 14.40 4.88
C ILE A 367 -11.06 13.38 3.85
N GLY A 368 -12.19 13.57 3.22
CA GLY A 368 -12.66 12.74 2.12
C GLY A 368 -14.15 12.87 1.84
N ARG A 369 -14.57 12.17 0.78
CA ARG A 369 -15.96 12.11 0.34
C ARG A 369 -16.33 10.67 -0.02
N MET A 370 -17.55 10.27 0.33
CA MET A 370 -18.18 9.05 -0.12
C MET A 370 -19.30 9.42 -1.10
N PRO A 371 -19.29 8.94 -2.34
CA PRO A 371 -20.37 9.19 -3.28
C PRO A 371 -21.72 8.73 -2.73
N ILE A 372 -22.78 9.46 -3.05
CA ILE A 372 -24.16 9.05 -2.87
C ILE A 372 -24.70 8.79 -4.27
N VAL A 373 -25.09 7.55 -4.53
CA VAL A 373 -25.54 7.12 -5.86
C VAL A 373 -27.00 6.69 -5.82
N THR A 374 -27.66 6.76 -6.98
CA THR A 374 -29.02 6.21 -7.16
C THR A 374 -29.04 4.70 -6.90
N ALA A 375 -30.06 4.22 -6.24
CA ALA A 375 -30.27 2.80 -5.96
C ALA A 375 -31.20 2.13 -6.99
N GLU A 376 -31.70 2.89 -7.95
CA GLU A 376 -32.65 2.48 -8.99
C GLU A 376 -32.57 3.43 -10.17
N GLU A 377 -32.96 2.93 -11.36
CA GLU A 377 -33.14 3.75 -12.55
C GLU A 377 -34.42 4.60 -12.43
N VAL A 378 -34.39 5.82 -12.98
CA VAL A 378 -35.55 6.73 -13.04
C VAL A 378 -35.72 7.23 -14.47
N GLU A 379 -36.78 6.79 -15.12
CA GLU A 379 -37.09 7.21 -16.48
C GLU A 379 -37.60 8.66 -16.52
N LYS A 380 -37.29 9.35 -17.62
CA LYS A 380 -37.83 10.67 -17.91
C LYS A 380 -39.29 10.54 -18.35
N ALA A 381 -40.17 11.27 -17.69
CA ALA A 381 -41.59 11.30 -18.07
C ALA A 381 -41.80 12.03 -19.41
N GLY A 382 -42.49 11.38 -20.34
CA GLY A 382 -42.98 11.97 -21.54
C GLY A 382 -44.31 12.74 -21.34
N TYR A 383 -44.78 13.40 -22.37
CA TYR A 383 -46.05 14.16 -22.31
C TYR A 383 -47.26 13.29 -21.94
N LEU A 384 -47.34 12.05 -22.48
CA LEU A 384 -48.44 11.14 -22.19
C LEU A 384 -48.46 10.64 -20.76
N ASP A 385 -47.27 10.47 -20.17
CA ASP A 385 -47.14 10.03 -18.77
C ASP A 385 -47.70 11.09 -17.82
N TRP A 386 -47.42 12.35 -18.08
CA TRP A 386 -47.97 13.48 -17.32
C TRP A 386 -49.49 13.59 -17.46
N VAL A 387 -50.04 13.39 -18.68
CA VAL A 387 -51.49 13.38 -18.90
C VAL A 387 -52.15 12.25 -18.14
N ASN A 388 -51.60 11.03 -18.17
CA ASN A 388 -52.15 9.89 -17.45
C ASN A 388 -52.08 10.07 -15.93
N ALA A 389 -50.98 10.62 -15.41
CA ALA A 389 -50.85 10.92 -13.99
C ALA A 389 -51.85 11.96 -13.53
N ALA A 390 -52.07 13.02 -14.29
CA ALA A 390 -53.08 14.06 -14.01
C ALA A 390 -54.49 13.49 -14.06
N TRP A 391 -54.80 12.61 -15.04
CA TRP A 391 -56.13 11.96 -15.15
C TRP A 391 -56.41 11.02 -13.98
N GLY A 392 -55.42 10.23 -13.54
CA GLY A 392 -55.49 9.37 -12.40
C GLY A 392 -55.75 10.12 -11.08
N ALA A 393 -55.07 11.28 -10.90
CA ALA A 393 -55.28 12.14 -9.72
C ALA A 393 -56.63 12.85 -9.69
N TRP A 394 -57.31 13.00 -10.86
CA TRP A 394 -58.64 13.64 -10.94
C TRP A 394 -59.79 12.64 -10.70
N MET A 395 -59.56 11.34 -10.80
CA MET A 395 -60.58 10.29 -10.61
C MET A 395 -60.61 9.72 -9.18
N VAL A 396 -59.78 10.19 -8.27
CA VAL A 396 -59.77 9.88 -6.83
C VAL A 396 -60.35 11.06 -6.05
#